data_4bd26207b0bff698b9d9847104e3a8c0
#
_entry.id   4bd26207b0bff698b9d9847104e3a8c0
#
_cell.length_a   1.000
_cell.length_b   1.000
_cell.length_c   1.000
_cell.angle_alpha   90.00
_cell.angle_beta   90.00
_cell.angle_gamma   90.00
#
_symmetry.space_group_name_H-M   'P 1'
#
loop_
_entity.id
_entity.type
_entity.pdbx_description
1 polymer ?
#
loop_
_entity_poly.entity_id
_entity_poly.type
_entity_poly.pdbx_seq_one_letter_code
_entity_poly.pdbx_strand_id
1 'polypeptide(L)'
;GFLAGLFPGEADGVRARAAALSDSLTALDAEIRALLDDVPERRFVATHDAWGYFAEAYDLDPLGSIYERPGQEPSARGLARLVETAREAGVTTILAEPQLASTAAEALADELGVEVRIVDPLGGPGVEGREDYFQMMRFNARAFREALGGP
;
A
#
# COMPACT_ATOMS: atom_id res chain seq x y z
N GLY A 1 -1.24 -27.45 12.77
CA GLY A 1 -0.22 -26.92 11.90
C GLY A 1 1.20 -27.36 12.31
N PHE A 2 2.20 -27.04 11.50
CA PHE A 2 3.60 -27.47 11.64
C PHE A 2 4.20 -27.18 13.04
N LEU A 3 4.08 -25.94 13.54
CA LEU A 3 4.60 -25.55 14.85
C LEU A 3 4.00 -26.37 16.02
N ALA A 4 2.70 -26.65 16.00
CA ALA A 4 2.05 -27.47 17.01
C ALA A 4 2.58 -28.92 17.01
N GLY A 5 3.06 -29.42 15.88
CA GLY A 5 3.72 -30.72 15.77
C GLY A 5 5.14 -30.74 16.34
N LEU A 6 5.87 -29.61 16.25
CA LEU A 6 7.23 -29.49 16.82
C LEU A 6 7.23 -29.34 18.33
N PHE A 7 6.17 -28.80 18.94
CA PHE A 7 6.03 -28.57 20.38
C PHE A 7 4.74 -29.21 20.92
N PRO A 8 4.70 -30.55 21.08
CA PRO A 8 3.46 -31.24 21.45
C PRO A 8 2.87 -30.80 22.80
N GLY A 9 3.73 -30.46 23.77
CA GLY A 9 3.31 -29.96 25.09
C GLY A 9 2.65 -28.57 25.06
N GLU A 10 2.88 -27.80 24.00
CA GLU A 10 2.34 -26.45 23.81
C GLU A 10 1.34 -26.37 22.64
N ALA A 11 0.98 -27.50 22.04
CA ALA A 11 0.23 -27.57 20.81
C ALA A 11 -1.11 -26.83 20.88
N ASP A 12 -1.83 -26.90 21.98
CA ASP A 12 -3.11 -26.23 22.16
C ASP A 12 -2.95 -24.72 22.29
N GLY A 13 -1.93 -24.26 23.01
CA GLY A 13 -1.59 -22.83 23.07
C GLY A 13 -1.17 -22.26 21.71
N VAL A 14 -0.39 -23.01 20.94
CA VAL A 14 0.00 -22.61 19.56
C VAL A 14 -1.23 -22.50 18.67
N ARG A 15 -2.14 -23.47 18.71
CA ARG A 15 -3.40 -23.45 17.93
C ARG A 15 -4.29 -22.28 18.32
N ALA A 16 -4.46 -22.03 19.63
CA ALA A 16 -5.27 -20.93 20.14
C ALA A 16 -4.75 -19.56 19.67
N ARG A 17 -3.43 -19.33 19.77
CA ARG A 17 -2.81 -18.09 19.27
C ARG A 17 -2.94 -17.94 17.75
N ALA A 18 -2.78 -19.02 17.00
CA ALA A 18 -2.95 -19.00 15.56
C ALA A 18 -4.41 -18.68 15.15
N ALA A 19 -5.39 -19.23 15.86
CA ALA A 19 -6.80 -18.92 15.64
C ALA A 19 -7.09 -17.44 15.94
N ALA A 20 -6.65 -16.94 17.10
CA ALA A 20 -6.85 -15.53 17.48
C ALA A 20 -6.20 -14.55 16.48
N LEU A 21 -5.00 -14.88 15.97
CA LEU A 21 -4.35 -14.07 14.92
C LEU A 21 -5.15 -14.12 13.61
N SER A 22 -5.63 -15.30 13.20
CA SER A 22 -6.45 -15.46 12.00
C SER A 22 -7.75 -14.65 12.09
N ASP A 23 -8.42 -14.68 13.23
CA ASP A 23 -9.63 -13.88 13.48
C ASP A 23 -9.34 -12.37 13.40
N SER A 24 -8.22 -11.93 13.97
CA SER A 24 -7.78 -10.53 13.93
C SER A 24 -7.45 -10.08 12.51
N LEU A 25 -6.79 -10.91 11.70
CA LEU A 25 -6.48 -10.61 10.29
C LEU A 25 -7.77 -10.57 9.45
N THR A 26 -8.72 -11.46 9.70
CA THR A 26 -10.02 -11.46 9.02
C THR A 26 -10.81 -10.19 9.34
N ALA A 27 -10.80 -9.75 10.59
CA ALA A 27 -11.45 -8.51 10.99
C ALA A 27 -10.79 -7.29 10.34
N LEU A 28 -9.45 -7.25 10.27
CA LEU A 28 -8.70 -6.18 9.60
C LEU A 28 -9.01 -6.15 8.09
N ASP A 29 -9.05 -7.30 7.41
CA ASP A 29 -9.41 -7.37 5.99
C ASP A 29 -10.81 -6.81 5.73
N ALA A 30 -11.80 -7.19 6.56
CA ALA A 30 -13.15 -6.67 6.46
C ALA A 30 -13.22 -5.14 6.70
N GLU A 31 -12.45 -4.62 7.67
CA GLU A 31 -12.32 -3.19 7.95
C GLU A 31 -11.77 -2.43 6.74
N ILE A 32 -10.68 -2.94 6.13
CA ILE A 32 -10.06 -2.30 4.97
C ILE A 32 -10.99 -2.35 3.74
N ARG A 33 -11.67 -3.49 3.49
CA ARG A 33 -12.66 -3.59 2.41
C ARG A 33 -13.76 -2.56 2.56
N ALA A 34 -14.34 -2.44 3.76
CA ALA A 34 -15.38 -1.45 4.02
C ALA A 34 -14.88 -0.01 3.85
N LEU A 35 -13.60 0.26 4.18
CA LEU A 35 -12.99 1.57 4.04
C LEU A 35 -12.76 1.96 2.57
N LEU A 36 -12.48 0.99 1.70
CA LEU A 36 -12.14 1.21 0.29
C LEU A 36 -13.30 0.91 -0.67
N ASP A 37 -14.46 0.46 -0.17
CA ASP A 37 -15.59 0.04 -1.01
C ASP A 37 -16.18 1.19 -1.83
N ASP A 38 -16.28 2.37 -1.24
CA ASP A 38 -16.93 3.55 -1.81
C ASP A 38 -15.97 4.60 -2.39
N VAL A 39 -14.69 4.29 -2.56
CA VAL A 39 -13.75 5.24 -3.20
C VAL A 39 -14.14 5.45 -4.68
N PRO A 40 -14.22 6.70 -5.14
CA PRO A 40 -14.68 7.00 -6.50
C PRO A 40 -13.65 6.68 -7.58
N GLU A 41 -12.36 6.69 -7.23
CA GLU A 41 -11.26 6.33 -8.14
C GLU A 41 -10.57 5.07 -7.63
N ARG A 42 -10.15 4.20 -8.55
CA ARG A 42 -9.44 2.95 -8.25
C ARG A 42 -8.00 2.96 -8.75
N ARG A 43 -7.68 3.87 -9.67
CA ARG A 43 -6.38 3.94 -10.34
C ARG A 43 -5.40 4.82 -9.58
N PHE A 44 -4.17 4.38 -9.50
CA PHE A 44 -3.10 5.13 -8.84
C PHE A 44 -1.74 4.90 -9.48
N VAL A 45 -0.80 5.80 -9.19
CA VAL A 45 0.63 5.64 -9.47
C VAL A 45 1.37 5.63 -8.14
N ALA A 46 2.34 4.73 -7.98
CA ALA A 46 3.17 4.65 -6.79
C ALA A 46 4.65 4.91 -7.10
N THR A 47 5.47 5.14 -6.06
CA THR A 47 6.90 5.29 -6.25
C THR A 47 7.55 3.99 -6.71
N HIS A 48 7.17 2.84 -6.13
CA HIS A 48 7.62 1.55 -6.66
C HIS A 48 6.52 0.47 -6.55
N ASP A 49 6.76 -0.70 -7.14
CA ASP A 49 5.79 -1.79 -7.24
C ASP A 49 5.74 -2.64 -5.96
N ALA A 50 5.24 -2.04 -4.86
CA ALA A 50 5.01 -2.74 -3.59
C ALA A 50 3.54 -3.13 -3.36
N TRP A 51 2.62 -2.60 -4.14
CA TRP A 51 1.20 -2.57 -3.81
C TRP A 51 0.34 -3.56 -4.60
N GLY A 52 0.97 -4.43 -5.45
CA GLY A 52 0.25 -5.34 -6.32
C GLY A 52 -0.73 -6.26 -5.58
N TYR A 53 -0.29 -6.93 -4.52
CA TYR A 53 -1.17 -7.79 -3.70
C TYR A 53 -2.24 -7.00 -2.93
N PHE A 54 -1.92 -5.80 -2.47
CA PHE A 54 -2.90 -4.92 -1.82
C PHE A 54 -3.97 -4.47 -2.83
N ALA A 55 -3.56 -4.07 -4.01
CA ALA A 55 -4.44 -3.67 -5.08
C ALA A 55 -5.37 -4.82 -5.52
N GLU A 56 -4.82 -6.02 -5.72
CA GLU A 56 -5.62 -7.22 -6.05
C GLU A 56 -6.63 -7.56 -4.96
N ALA A 57 -6.23 -7.47 -3.67
CA ALA A 57 -7.11 -7.79 -2.55
C ALA A 57 -8.28 -6.82 -2.39
N TYR A 58 -8.10 -5.55 -2.77
CA TYR A 58 -9.06 -4.47 -2.53
C TYR A 58 -9.60 -3.82 -3.81
N ASP A 59 -9.46 -4.49 -4.95
CA ASP A 59 -9.98 -4.08 -6.26
C ASP A 59 -9.49 -2.68 -6.68
N LEU A 60 -8.19 -2.43 -6.52
CA LEU A 60 -7.51 -1.21 -6.95
C LEU A 60 -6.69 -1.50 -8.21
N ASP A 61 -6.39 -0.47 -9.00
CA ASP A 61 -5.73 -0.57 -10.31
C ASP A 61 -4.42 0.24 -10.35
N PRO A 62 -3.26 -0.37 -10.09
CA PRO A 62 -1.97 0.29 -10.21
C PRO A 62 -1.61 0.50 -11.68
N LEU A 63 -1.53 1.75 -12.14
CA LEU A 63 -1.17 2.10 -13.51
C LEU A 63 0.33 1.96 -13.80
N GLY A 64 1.14 1.93 -12.76
CA GLY A 64 2.58 1.79 -12.85
C GLY A 64 3.32 2.41 -11.67
N SER A 65 4.65 2.34 -11.73
CA SER A 65 5.54 2.88 -10.71
C SER A 65 6.66 3.72 -11.31
N ILE A 66 7.13 4.73 -10.54
CA ILE A 66 8.24 5.61 -10.93
C ILE A 66 9.53 4.79 -11.04
N TYR A 67 9.79 3.95 -10.04
CA TYR A 67 10.93 3.04 -10.00
C TYR A 67 10.48 1.63 -10.36
N GLU A 68 10.87 1.13 -11.52
CA GLU A 68 10.58 -0.25 -11.93
C GLU A 68 11.28 -1.28 -11.03
N ARG A 69 12.40 -0.87 -10.41
CA ARG A 69 13.17 -1.68 -9.45
C ARG A 69 13.76 -0.78 -8.35
N PRO A 70 13.77 -1.23 -7.10
CA PRO A 70 14.42 -0.50 -6.01
C PRO A 70 15.89 -0.19 -6.33
N GLY A 71 16.30 1.07 -6.14
CA GLY A 71 17.68 1.52 -6.37
C GLY A 71 18.07 1.73 -7.83
N GLN A 72 17.16 1.58 -8.79
CA GLN A 72 17.39 1.91 -10.19
C GLN A 72 16.71 3.24 -10.52
N GLU A 73 17.48 4.21 -11.02
CA GLU A 73 16.93 5.47 -11.50
C GLU A 73 15.93 5.25 -12.64
N PRO A 74 14.78 5.95 -12.64
CA PRO A 74 13.81 5.82 -13.71
C PRO A 74 14.38 6.33 -15.02
N SER A 75 14.10 5.64 -16.13
CA SER A 75 14.47 6.13 -17.44
C SER A 75 13.59 7.31 -17.85
N ALA A 76 14.15 8.33 -18.49
CA ALA A 76 13.37 9.48 -18.99
C ALA A 76 12.19 9.06 -19.89
N ARG A 77 12.38 8.01 -20.70
CA ARG A 77 11.33 7.45 -21.56
C ARG A 77 10.24 6.72 -20.76
N GLY A 78 10.62 6.00 -19.70
CA GLY A 78 9.68 5.34 -18.79
C GLY A 78 8.83 6.36 -18.05
N LEU A 79 9.49 7.38 -17.50
CA LEU A 79 8.80 8.46 -16.79
C LEU A 79 7.82 9.23 -17.70
N ALA A 80 8.25 9.58 -18.93
CA ALA A 80 7.37 10.26 -19.88
C ALA A 80 6.11 9.44 -20.23
N ARG A 81 6.25 8.12 -20.39
CA ARG A 81 5.10 7.23 -20.61
C ARG A 81 4.19 7.16 -19.38
N LEU A 82 4.77 7.11 -18.19
CA LEU A 82 4.01 7.09 -16.96
C LEU A 82 3.19 8.38 -16.77
N VAL A 83 3.80 9.56 -17.06
CA VAL A 83 3.10 10.86 -17.08
C VAL A 83 1.89 10.82 -18.04
N GLU A 84 2.10 10.34 -19.27
CA GLU A 84 1.03 10.26 -20.27
C GLU A 84 -0.10 9.32 -19.81
N THR A 85 0.24 8.11 -19.34
CA THR A 85 -0.72 7.15 -18.81
C THR A 85 -1.50 7.70 -17.61
N ALA A 86 -0.82 8.33 -16.65
CA ALA A 86 -1.44 8.92 -15.47
C ALA A 86 -2.39 10.09 -15.83
N ARG A 87 -1.99 10.92 -16.80
CA ARG A 87 -2.81 12.04 -17.29
C ARG A 87 -4.06 11.55 -18.01
N GLU A 88 -3.93 10.58 -18.92
CA GLU A 88 -5.06 9.99 -19.64
C GLU A 88 -6.04 9.28 -18.69
N ALA A 89 -5.52 8.65 -17.66
CA ALA A 89 -6.33 7.99 -16.65
C ALA A 89 -6.97 8.97 -15.65
N GLY A 90 -6.55 10.25 -15.61
CA GLY A 90 -7.05 11.23 -14.67
C GLY A 90 -6.63 10.96 -13.21
N VAL A 91 -5.41 10.44 -13.00
CA VAL A 91 -4.87 10.22 -11.66
C VAL A 91 -4.86 11.51 -10.87
N THR A 92 -5.32 11.48 -9.64
CA THR A 92 -5.45 12.63 -8.73
C THR A 92 -4.37 12.69 -7.66
N THR A 93 -3.61 11.59 -7.46
CA THR A 93 -2.62 11.50 -6.39
C THR A 93 -1.50 10.54 -6.77
N ILE A 94 -0.26 10.86 -6.39
CA ILE A 94 0.90 9.97 -6.45
C ILE A 94 1.16 9.42 -5.05
N LEU A 95 1.30 8.10 -4.94
CA LEU A 95 1.62 7.43 -3.68
C LEU A 95 3.13 7.33 -3.51
N ALA A 96 3.67 7.94 -2.48
CA ALA A 96 5.09 7.94 -2.16
C ALA A 96 5.39 7.16 -0.87
N GLU A 97 6.61 6.66 -0.76
CA GLU A 97 7.06 5.86 0.36
C GLU A 97 8.19 6.56 1.10
N PRO A 98 8.19 6.58 2.47
CA PRO A 98 9.20 7.30 3.26
C PRO A 98 10.62 6.77 3.05
N GLN A 99 10.77 5.53 2.57
CA GLN A 99 12.05 4.87 2.36
C GLN A 99 12.72 5.23 1.03
N LEU A 100 11.99 5.90 0.14
CA LEU A 100 12.46 6.28 -1.19
C LEU A 100 12.60 7.80 -1.32
N ALA A 101 13.49 8.25 -2.19
CA ALA A 101 13.61 9.68 -2.47
C ALA A 101 12.32 10.25 -3.02
N SER A 102 11.77 11.28 -2.39
CA SER A 102 10.50 11.92 -2.77
C SER A 102 10.61 12.76 -4.07
N THR A 103 11.82 13.19 -4.43
CA THR A 103 12.06 14.14 -5.53
C THR A 103 11.41 13.74 -6.86
N ALA A 104 11.46 12.44 -7.23
CA ALA A 104 10.85 11.98 -8.47
C ALA A 104 9.31 11.94 -8.37
N ALA A 105 8.76 11.61 -7.19
CA ALA A 105 7.33 11.64 -6.94
C ALA A 105 6.79 13.07 -6.93
N GLU A 106 7.50 14.01 -6.31
CA GLU A 106 7.19 15.44 -6.30
C GLU A 106 7.22 16.02 -7.71
N ALA A 107 8.28 15.73 -8.49
CA ALA A 107 8.39 16.19 -9.87
C ALA A 107 7.26 15.65 -10.76
N LEU A 108 6.87 14.38 -10.57
CA LEU A 108 5.75 13.79 -11.29
C LEU A 108 4.41 14.43 -10.88
N ALA A 109 4.21 14.66 -9.59
CA ALA A 109 3.01 15.31 -9.06
C ALA A 109 2.88 16.75 -9.57
N ASP A 110 3.96 17.51 -9.59
CA ASP A 110 4.02 18.87 -10.14
C ASP A 110 3.67 18.89 -11.65
N GLU A 111 4.23 17.96 -12.43
CA GLU A 111 3.96 17.82 -13.86
C GLU A 111 2.49 17.49 -14.16
N LEU A 112 1.86 16.70 -13.29
CA LEU A 112 0.45 16.31 -13.42
C LEU A 112 -0.50 17.31 -12.74
N GLY A 113 -0.02 18.17 -11.87
CA GLY A 113 -0.85 19.08 -11.07
C GLY A 113 -1.65 18.34 -9.98
N VAL A 114 -1.07 17.29 -9.37
CA VAL A 114 -1.71 16.44 -8.36
C VAL A 114 -0.93 16.44 -7.05
N GLU A 115 -1.50 15.84 -6.00
CA GLU A 115 -0.85 15.73 -4.68
C GLU A 115 0.00 14.47 -4.54
N VAL A 116 0.96 14.51 -3.60
CA VAL A 116 1.68 13.32 -3.11
C VAL A 116 1.09 12.89 -1.78
N ARG A 117 0.77 11.61 -1.64
CA ARG A 117 0.33 10.99 -0.39
C ARG A 117 1.31 9.91 0.05
N ILE A 118 1.55 9.86 1.36
CA ILE A 118 2.48 8.88 1.93
C ILE A 118 1.74 7.58 2.24
N VAL A 119 2.30 6.49 1.72
CA VAL A 119 1.98 5.10 2.07
C VAL A 119 3.25 4.40 2.53
N ASP A 120 3.15 3.42 3.42
CA ASP A 120 4.33 2.81 4.02
C ASP A 120 4.20 1.27 4.06
N PRO A 121 4.89 0.55 3.17
CA PRO A 121 4.82 -0.92 3.14
C PRO A 121 5.64 -1.61 4.24
N LEU A 122 6.47 -0.87 4.97
CA LEU A 122 7.37 -1.43 5.96
C LEU A 122 6.94 -1.15 7.40
N GLY A 123 6.59 0.10 7.73
CA GLY A 123 6.34 0.50 9.11
C GLY A 123 7.53 0.19 10.03
N GLY A 124 7.27 -0.04 11.30
CA GLY A 124 8.25 -0.56 12.24
C GLY A 124 8.21 0.08 13.63
N PRO A 125 8.95 -0.49 14.59
CA PRO A 125 9.01 0.02 15.95
C PRO A 125 9.41 1.50 15.99
N GLY A 126 8.61 2.32 16.69
CA GLY A 126 8.84 3.76 16.84
C GLY A 126 8.38 4.61 15.64
N VAL A 127 7.74 4.02 14.65
CA VAL A 127 7.08 4.75 13.56
C VAL A 127 5.62 4.98 13.95
N GLU A 128 5.30 6.18 14.41
CA GLU A 128 3.99 6.52 14.94
C GLU A 128 2.84 6.10 14.01
N GLY A 129 1.88 5.35 14.56
CA GLY A 129 0.71 4.82 13.85
C GLY A 129 1.01 3.70 12.86
N ARG A 130 2.25 3.17 12.84
CA ARG A 130 2.71 2.09 11.96
C ARG A 130 3.68 1.14 12.68
N GLU A 131 3.59 1.06 14.01
CA GLU A 131 4.52 0.29 14.85
C GLU A 131 4.36 -1.22 14.67
N ASP A 132 3.18 -1.67 14.29
CA ASP A 132 2.88 -3.07 13.99
C ASP A 132 2.11 -3.21 12.66
N TYR A 133 1.94 -4.47 12.22
CA TYR A 133 1.25 -4.79 10.98
C TYR A 133 -0.19 -4.24 10.93
N PHE A 134 -0.95 -4.31 12.02
CA PHE A 134 -2.34 -3.88 12.05
C PHE A 134 -2.46 -2.36 11.94
N GLN A 135 -1.60 -1.63 12.64
CA GLN A 135 -1.54 -0.17 12.56
C GLN A 135 -1.08 0.28 11.17
N MET A 136 -0.02 -0.34 10.65
CA MET A 136 0.51 -0.05 9.31
C MET A 136 -0.56 -0.26 8.23
N MET A 137 -1.27 -1.37 8.25
CA MET A 137 -2.31 -1.66 7.27
C MET A 137 -3.49 -0.67 7.35
N ARG A 138 -3.89 -0.26 8.57
CA ARG A 138 -4.92 0.77 8.75
C ARG A 138 -4.46 2.15 8.29
N PHE A 139 -3.19 2.50 8.55
CA PHE A 139 -2.59 3.72 8.05
C PHE A 139 -2.65 3.76 6.51
N ASN A 140 -2.17 2.70 5.87
CA ASN A 140 -2.17 2.61 4.42
C ASN A 140 -3.58 2.66 3.82
N ALA A 141 -4.53 1.92 4.40
CA ALA A 141 -5.91 1.93 3.93
C ALA A 141 -6.54 3.33 3.98
N ARG A 142 -6.29 4.10 5.04
CA ARG A 142 -6.73 5.51 5.12
C ARG A 142 -6.04 6.38 4.08
N ALA A 143 -4.73 6.24 3.91
CA ALA A 143 -3.98 6.99 2.92
C ALA A 143 -4.47 6.70 1.49
N PHE A 144 -4.76 5.44 1.16
CA PHE A 144 -5.36 5.06 -0.11
C PHE A 144 -6.77 5.66 -0.27
N ARG A 145 -7.63 5.58 0.77
CA ARG A 145 -8.96 6.19 0.73
C ARG A 145 -8.90 7.68 0.39
N GLU A 146 -8.07 8.44 1.11
CA GLU A 146 -7.87 9.88 0.87
C GLU A 146 -7.31 10.15 -0.54
N ALA A 147 -6.33 9.37 -0.98
CA ALA A 147 -5.70 9.49 -2.30
C ALA A 147 -6.69 9.22 -3.45
N LEU A 148 -7.63 8.31 -3.24
CA LEU A 148 -8.62 7.87 -4.23
C LEU A 148 -9.94 8.65 -4.13
N GLY A 149 -9.94 9.78 -3.39
CA GLY A 149 -11.06 10.72 -3.31
C GLY A 149 -12.20 10.27 -2.40
N GLY A 150 -11.99 9.32 -1.51
CA GLY A 150 -12.95 8.93 -0.48
C GLY A 150 -13.15 10.05 0.56
N PRO A 151 -14.35 10.18 1.12
CA PRO A 151 -14.68 11.19 2.14
C PRO A 151 -14.00 10.93 3.48
#